data_4886478ef6ab7570ce5e744625ab3505
#
_entry.id   4886478ef6ab7570ce5e744625ab3505
#
_cell.length_a   1.000
_cell.length_b   1.000
_cell.length_c   1.000
_cell.angle_alpha   90.00
_cell.angle_beta   90.00
_cell.angle_gamma   90.00
#
_symmetry.space_group_name_H-M   'P 1'
#
loop_
_entity.id
_entity.type
_entity.pdbx_description
1 polymer ?
#
loop_
_entity_poly.entity_id
_entity_poly.type
_entity_poly.pdbx_seq_one_letter_code
_entity_poly.pdbx_strand_id
1 'polypeptide(L)'
;MSIIKKIGRFCPVDDKGYIINDSHINNIQPVFLEVIQEVKNACFQSLQDDLHSIYIRGSVPRGIGIEGIADIDTIIFVRKDPRTIDLEWSENIEQQLLRKFGCISGVELSFYEVEEVLHSSRFSFISFMIQTHGVCIFGEDIRSQLPKYKVSQELAHEHLKYLQIQIEQAREELIHNKGREDIIDCCSWIMKIIVRAGLAINN
;
A
#
# COMPACT_ATOMS: atom_id res chain seq x y z
N MET A 1 -26.93 -12.95 6.70
CA MET A 1 -26.95 -11.92 5.63
C MET A 1 -25.85 -10.92 5.95
N SER A 2 -24.83 -10.81 5.10
CA SER A 2 -23.75 -9.83 5.30
C SER A 2 -24.27 -8.44 5.01
N ILE A 3 -24.15 -7.54 5.98
CA ILE A 3 -24.54 -6.12 5.80
C ILE A 3 -23.38 -5.40 5.13
N ILE A 4 -23.59 -4.92 3.91
CA ILE A 4 -22.60 -4.09 3.21
C ILE A 4 -22.56 -2.74 3.92
N LYS A 5 -21.46 -2.44 4.60
CA LYS A 5 -21.24 -1.14 5.23
C LYS A 5 -20.93 -0.09 4.15
N LYS A 6 -21.59 1.06 4.20
CA LYS A 6 -21.25 2.23 3.35
C LYS A 6 -20.00 2.92 3.91
N ILE A 7 -18.82 2.39 3.60
CA ILE A 7 -17.52 2.91 4.10
C ILE A 7 -16.81 3.74 3.01
N GLY A 8 -17.19 3.56 1.74
CA GLY A 8 -16.58 4.27 0.62
C GLY A 8 -16.91 5.76 0.64
N ARG A 9 -15.92 6.58 0.30
CA ARG A 9 -16.07 8.03 0.08
C ARG A 9 -15.18 8.46 -1.09
N PHE A 10 -15.55 9.58 -1.73
CA PHE A 10 -14.67 10.21 -2.71
C PHE A 10 -13.37 10.69 -2.05
N CYS A 11 -12.29 10.73 -2.85
CA CYS A 11 -11.07 11.37 -2.38
C CYS A 11 -11.35 12.86 -2.08
N PRO A 12 -11.01 13.36 -0.89
CA PRO A 12 -11.14 14.77 -0.60
C PRO A 12 -10.19 15.58 -1.49
N VAL A 13 -10.65 16.73 -1.95
CA VAL A 13 -9.86 17.67 -2.75
C VAL A 13 -9.91 19.06 -2.12
N ASP A 14 -8.83 19.83 -2.32
CA ASP A 14 -8.78 21.23 -1.92
C ASP A 14 -9.53 22.14 -2.93
N ASP A 15 -9.61 23.43 -2.61
CA ASP A 15 -10.28 24.44 -3.46
C ASP A 15 -9.64 24.58 -4.85
N LYS A 16 -8.42 24.06 -5.05
CA LYS A 16 -7.68 24.06 -6.32
C LYS A 16 -7.78 22.71 -7.07
N GLY A 17 -8.52 21.75 -6.50
CA GLY A 17 -8.75 20.42 -7.07
C GLY A 17 -7.60 19.43 -6.82
N TYR A 18 -6.66 19.73 -5.91
CA TYR A 18 -5.63 18.77 -5.52
C TYR A 18 -6.18 17.78 -4.50
N ILE A 19 -5.79 16.52 -4.66
CA ILE A 19 -6.15 15.45 -3.73
C ILE A 19 -5.51 15.72 -2.36
N ILE A 20 -6.33 15.73 -1.33
CA ILE A 20 -5.90 15.86 0.07
C ILE A 20 -5.63 14.46 0.62
N ASN A 21 -4.48 14.28 1.24
CA ASN A 21 -4.18 13.04 1.97
C ASN A 21 -5.06 12.97 3.22
N ASP A 22 -5.96 11.99 3.27
CA ASP A 22 -6.86 11.77 4.39
C ASP A 22 -6.33 10.74 5.41
N SER A 23 -5.10 10.25 5.19
CA SER A 23 -4.41 9.38 6.13
C SER A 23 -3.66 10.21 7.19
N HIS A 24 -3.77 9.80 8.45
CA HIS A 24 -3.08 10.47 9.54
C HIS A 24 -2.76 9.46 10.66
N ILE A 25 -1.63 9.67 11.35
CA ILE A 25 -1.20 8.78 12.42
C ILE A 25 -2.23 8.69 13.55
N ASN A 26 -2.91 9.79 13.86
CA ASN A 26 -3.95 9.83 14.88
C ASN A 26 -5.25 9.11 14.48
N ASN A 27 -5.42 8.75 13.20
CA ASN A 27 -6.57 7.97 12.73
C ASN A 27 -6.36 6.48 12.95
N ILE A 28 -5.13 6.03 13.23
CA ILE A 28 -4.81 4.62 13.44
C ILE A 28 -5.46 4.15 14.73
N GLN A 29 -6.32 3.14 14.62
CA GLN A 29 -7.01 2.59 15.76
C GLN A 29 -6.02 1.86 16.69
N PRO A 30 -6.21 1.90 18.03
CA PRO A 30 -5.28 1.30 18.99
C PRO A 30 -4.96 -0.16 18.73
N VAL A 31 -5.90 -0.95 18.20
CA VAL A 31 -5.74 -2.37 17.91
C VAL A 31 -4.62 -2.67 16.90
N PHE A 32 -4.28 -1.71 16.02
CA PHE A 32 -3.23 -1.87 15.01
C PHE A 32 -1.86 -1.33 15.44
N LEU A 33 -1.78 -0.58 16.55
CA LEU A 33 -0.54 0.10 16.94
C LEU A 33 0.59 -0.86 17.28
N GLU A 34 0.28 -1.99 17.94
CA GLU A 34 1.30 -2.97 18.33
C GLU A 34 1.90 -3.67 17.11
N VAL A 35 1.07 -4.11 16.15
CA VAL A 35 1.59 -4.73 14.92
C VAL A 35 2.43 -3.76 14.10
N ILE A 36 2.02 -2.49 14.01
CA ILE A 36 2.79 -1.44 13.34
C ILE A 36 4.15 -1.21 14.02
N GLN A 37 4.18 -1.22 15.35
CA GLN A 37 5.44 -1.08 16.09
C GLN A 37 6.37 -2.28 15.84
N GLU A 38 5.84 -3.50 15.77
CA GLU A 38 6.62 -4.70 15.43
C GLU A 38 7.21 -4.63 14.02
N VAL A 39 6.40 -4.21 13.02
CA VAL A 39 6.90 -3.95 11.64
C VAL A 39 8.06 -2.96 11.66
N LYS A 40 7.89 -1.84 12.36
CA LYS A 40 8.92 -0.82 12.48
C LYS A 40 10.20 -1.35 13.13
N ASN A 41 10.08 -2.13 14.20
CA ASN A 41 11.21 -2.74 14.90
C ASN A 41 11.95 -3.72 13.99
N ALA A 42 11.24 -4.58 13.26
CA ALA A 42 11.82 -5.54 12.33
C ALA A 42 12.61 -4.84 11.21
N CYS A 43 12.02 -3.82 10.60
CA CYS A 43 12.70 -3.02 9.57
C CYS A 43 13.97 -2.35 10.12
N PHE A 44 13.87 -1.75 11.31
CA PHE A 44 15.02 -1.08 11.92
C PHE A 44 16.16 -2.06 12.24
N GLN A 45 15.85 -3.24 12.78
CA GLN A 45 16.85 -4.25 13.13
C GLN A 45 17.52 -4.86 11.88
N SER A 46 16.76 -5.10 10.82
CA SER A 46 17.26 -5.79 9.63
C SER A 46 17.95 -4.86 8.64
N LEU A 47 17.46 -3.64 8.46
CA LEU A 47 17.97 -2.71 7.46
C LEU A 47 19.00 -1.71 8.01
N GLN A 48 18.94 -1.40 9.31
CA GLN A 48 19.89 -0.51 9.99
C GLN A 48 20.13 0.82 9.20
N ASP A 49 21.37 1.05 8.78
CA ASP A 49 21.75 2.27 8.06
C ASP A 49 21.15 2.36 6.65
N ASP A 50 20.74 1.24 6.06
CA ASP A 50 20.08 1.23 4.76
C ASP A 50 18.62 1.68 4.82
N LEU A 51 17.99 1.69 5.99
CA LEU A 51 16.63 2.18 6.18
C LEU A 51 16.59 3.72 6.06
N HIS A 52 15.75 4.23 5.14
CA HIS A 52 15.49 5.66 5.02
C HIS A 52 14.22 6.07 5.76
N SER A 53 13.07 5.49 5.39
CA SER A 53 11.78 5.80 6.00
C SER A 53 10.76 4.69 5.81
N ILE A 54 9.72 4.68 6.64
CA ILE A 54 8.61 3.72 6.60
C ILE A 54 7.30 4.49 6.52
N TYR A 55 6.46 4.10 5.57
CA TYR A 55 5.10 4.58 5.41
C TYR A 55 4.10 3.46 5.60
N ILE A 56 2.94 3.81 6.16
CA ILE A 56 1.74 2.97 6.14
C ILE A 56 0.73 3.63 5.23
N ARG A 57 0.05 2.81 4.42
CA ARG A 57 -1.03 3.23 3.52
C ARG A 57 -2.29 2.38 3.72
N GLY A 58 -3.32 2.66 2.95
CA GLY A 58 -4.52 1.82 2.94
C GLY A 58 -5.58 2.23 3.96
N SER A 59 -6.34 1.27 4.45
CA SER A 59 -7.51 1.51 5.31
C SER A 59 -7.13 1.92 6.74
N VAL A 60 -6.03 1.41 7.25
CA VAL A 60 -5.61 1.59 8.65
C VAL A 60 -5.26 3.05 8.95
N PRO A 61 -4.36 3.75 8.21
CA PRO A 61 -4.04 5.15 8.51
C PRO A 61 -5.16 6.12 8.16
N ARG A 62 -6.20 5.67 7.43
CA ARG A 62 -7.42 6.43 7.16
C ARG A 62 -8.48 6.29 8.26
N GLY A 63 -8.25 5.44 9.27
CA GLY A 63 -9.18 5.18 10.37
C GLY A 63 -10.41 4.36 9.98
N ILE A 64 -10.37 3.67 8.83
CA ILE A 64 -11.45 2.80 8.32
C ILE A 64 -11.06 1.32 8.29
N GLY A 65 -9.92 0.96 8.88
CA GLY A 65 -9.50 -0.43 9.04
C GLY A 65 -10.54 -1.21 9.86
N ILE A 66 -10.83 -2.43 9.43
CA ILE A 66 -11.75 -3.34 10.14
C ILE A 66 -10.90 -4.43 10.76
N GLU A 67 -11.02 -4.58 12.08
CA GLU A 67 -10.30 -5.60 12.84
C GLU A 67 -10.57 -7.01 12.27
N GLY A 68 -9.51 -7.79 12.07
CA GLY A 68 -9.54 -9.12 11.49
C GLY A 68 -9.72 -9.17 9.96
N ILE A 69 -9.87 -7.99 9.31
CA ILE A 69 -10.05 -7.89 7.84
C ILE A 69 -9.00 -6.97 7.21
N ALA A 70 -8.61 -5.91 7.92
CA ALA A 70 -7.62 -4.97 7.40
C ALA A 70 -6.23 -5.60 7.34
N ASP A 71 -5.51 -5.27 6.30
CA ASP A 71 -4.08 -5.54 6.13
C ASP A 71 -3.24 -4.34 6.57
N ILE A 72 -1.97 -4.57 6.87
CA ILE A 72 -0.97 -3.53 7.11
C ILE A 72 -0.12 -3.39 5.85
N ASP A 73 -0.50 -2.46 5.01
CA ASP A 73 0.25 -2.13 3.80
C ASP A 73 1.38 -1.15 4.12
N THR A 74 2.63 -1.54 3.90
CA THR A 74 3.77 -0.65 4.10
C THR A 74 4.51 -0.33 2.81
N ILE A 75 5.14 0.84 2.79
CA ILE A 75 6.13 1.23 1.80
C ILE A 75 7.39 1.61 2.58
N ILE A 76 8.46 0.86 2.36
CA ILE A 76 9.71 0.99 3.06
C ILE A 76 10.74 1.54 2.07
N PHE A 77 11.23 2.74 2.36
CA PHE A 77 12.30 3.32 1.58
C PHE A 77 13.65 2.92 2.14
N VAL A 78 14.50 2.48 1.24
CA VAL A 78 15.90 2.15 1.50
C VAL A 78 16.82 3.07 0.70
N ARG A 79 18.06 3.22 1.17
CA ARG A 79 19.09 4.09 0.58
C ARG A 79 19.83 3.48 -0.59
N LYS A 80 19.64 2.18 -0.84
CA LYS A 80 20.27 1.39 -1.91
C LYS A 80 19.20 0.65 -2.68
N ASP A 81 19.56 0.19 -3.87
CA ASP A 81 18.71 -0.70 -4.66
C ASP A 81 18.29 -1.93 -3.82
N PRO A 82 16.98 -2.16 -3.61
CA PRO A 82 16.47 -3.30 -2.84
C PRO A 82 17.02 -4.65 -3.29
N ARG A 83 17.38 -4.80 -4.58
CA ARG A 83 17.97 -6.03 -5.13
C ARG A 83 19.37 -6.32 -4.60
N THR A 84 20.01 -5.35 -3.96
CA THR A 84 21.36 -5.48 -3.36
C THR A 84 21.33 -5.68 -1.84
N ILE A 85 20.13 -5.68 -1.24
CA ILE A 85 19.91 -5.84 0.20
C ILE A 85 19.35 -7.23 0.45
N ASP A 86 19.79 -7.87 1.54
CA ASP A 86 19.16 -9.11 2.00
C ASP A 86 17.78 -8.79 2.57
N LEU A 87 16.74 -9.24 1.88
CA LEU A 87 15.34 -9.07 2.24
C LEU A 87 14.62 -10.41 2.56
N GLU A 88 15.34 -11.53 2.65
CA GLU A 88 14.76 -12.86 2.93
C GLU A 88 14.01 -12.90 4.29
N TRP A 89 14.39 -12.03 5.22
CA TRP A 89 13.72 -11.91 6.52
C TRP A 89 12.27 -11.40 6.41
N SER A 90 11.93 -10.65 5.35
CA SER A 90 10.64 -9.96 5.22
C SER A 90 9.46 -10.93 5.18
N GLU A 91 9.51 -11.96 4.37
CA GLU A 91 8.46 -13.00 4.29
C GLU A 91 8.26 -13.71 5.63
N ASN A 92 9.36 -13.98 6.35
CA ASN A 92 9.27 -14.61 7.67
C ASN A 92 8.57 -13.70 8.69
N ILE A 93 8.87 -12.40 8.67
CA ILE A 93 8.23 -11.42 9.56
C ILE A 93 6.75 -11.26 9.23
N GLU A 94 6.38 -11.15 7.95
CA GLU A 94 4.97 -11.07 7.52
C GLU A 94 4.17 -12.25 8.07
N GLN A 95 4.69 -13.47 7.91
CA GLN A 95 4.05 -14.68 8.44
C GLN A 95 4.00 -14.72 9.96
N GLN A 96 5.06 -14.30 10.66
CA GLN A 96 5.09 -14.26 12.12
C GLN A 96 4.06 -13.27 12.67
N LEU A 97 3.98 -12.08 12.09
CA LEU A 97 3.03 -11.05 12.49
C LEU A 97 1.58 -11.48 12.23
N LEU A 98 1.31 -12.11 11.09
CA LEU A 98 -0.02 -12.64 10.80
C LEU A 98 -0.45 -13.72 11.80
N ARG A 99 0.48 -14.58 12.28
CA ARG A 99 0.18 -15.58 13.30
C ARG A 99 0.02 -14.97 14.70
N LYS A 100 0.76 -13.90 15.01
CA LYS A 100 0.77 -13.25 16.30
C LYS A 100 -0.46 -12.36 16.52
N PHE A 101 -0.92 -11.67 15.48
CA PHE A 101 -1.95 -10.64 15.56
C PHE A 101 -3.23 -11.05 14.83
N GLY A 102 -4.26 -11.43 15.57
CA GLY A 102 -5.57 -11.78 15.00
C GLY A 102 -6.39 -10.57 14.51
N CYS A 103 -5.91 -9.34 14.72
CA CYS A 103 -6.58 -8.11 14.31
C CYS A 103 -6.34 -7.73 12.84
N ILE A 104 -5.45 -8.43 12.15
CA ILE A 104 -5.07 -8.19 10.75
C ILE A 104 -5.31 -9.42 9.89
N SER A 105 -5.51 -9.23 8.58
CA SER A 105 -5.59 -10.29 7.59
C SER A 105 -4.29 -10.49 6.80
N GLY A 106 -3.35 -9.55 6.90
CA GLY A 106 -2.06 -9.61 6.23
C GLY A 106 -1.14 -8.47 6.63
N VAL A 107 0.13 -8.62 6.30
CA VAL A 107 1.15 -7.56 6.34
C VAL A 107 1.86 -7.60 4.99
N GLU A 108 2.06 -6.46 4.36
CA GLU A 108 2.82 -6.31 3.13
C GLU A 108 4.01 -5.38 3.36
N LEU A 109 5.22 -5.86 3.12
CA LEU A 109 6.47 -5.10 3.21
C LEU A 109 7.00 -4.85 1.79
N SER A 110 6.73 -3.67 1.24
CA SER A 110 7.17 -3.28 -0.10
C SER A 110 8.38 -2.35 -0.03
N PHE A 111 9.50 -2.73 -0.66
CA PHE A 111 10.78 -2.01 -0.58
C PHE A 111 11.08 -1.24 -1.87
N TYR A 112 11.51 0.01 -1.73
CA TYR A 112 11.88 0.89 -2.85
C TYR A 112 13.11 1.72 -2.51
N GLU A 113 13.97 1.94 -3.49
CA GLU A 113 15.06 2.90 -3.36
C GLU A 113 14.50 4.34 -3.38
N VAL A 114 14.83 5.13 -2.37
CA VAL A 114 14.29 6.48 -2.20
C VAL A 114 14.63 7.40 -3.37
N GLU A 115 15.87 7.38 -3.84
CA GLU A 115 16.33 8.21 -4.94
C GLU A 115 15.63 7.85 -6.26
N GLU A 116 15.41 6.55 -6.51
CA GLU A 116 14.70 6.11 -7.70
C GLU A 116 13.23 6.56 -7.71
N VAL A 117 12.57 6.54 -6.55
CA VAL A 117 11.18 7.02 -6.43
C VAL A 117 11.07 8.54 -6.58
N LEU A 118 12.06 9.28 -6.09
CA LEU A 118 12.06 10.74 -6.21
C LEU A 118 12.34 11.23 -7.64
N HIS A 119 13.15 10.50 -8.41
CA HIS A 119 13.69 10.99 -9.68
C HIS A 119 13.25 10.20 -10.92
N SER A 120 12.57 9.05 -10.76
CA SER A 120 12.14 8.21 -11.88
C SER A 120 10.62 8.18 -12.04
N SER A 121 10.15 8.41 -13.27
CA SER A 121 8.73 8.25 -13.62
C SER A 121 8.23 6.80 -13.51
N ARG A 122 9.14 5.82 -13.45
CA ARG A 122 8.81 4.41 -13.27
C ARG A 122 7.99 4.15 -12.01
N PHE A 123 8.24 4.93 -10.95
CA PHE A 123 7.54 4.79 -9.67
C PHE A 123 6.50 5.89 -9.41
N SER A 124 5.96 6.50 -10.47
CA SER A 124 4.91 7.54 -10.35
C SER A 124 3.72 7.10 -9.51
N PHE A 125 3.36 5.80 -9.56
CA PHE A 125 2.28 5.23 -8.76
C PHE A 125 2.63 5.15 -7.27
N ILE A 126 3.89 4.84 -6.93
CA ILE A 126 4.36 4.83 -5.53
C ILE A 126 4.34 6.26 -4.97
N SER A 127 4.87 7.22 -5.73
CA SER A 127 4.82 8.64 -5.38
C SER A 127 3.38 9.12 -5.16
N PHE A 128 2.46 8.72 -6.05
CA PHE A 128 1.03 9.02 -5.90
C PHE A 128 0.45 8.43 -4.61
N MET A 129 0.68 7.14 -4.33
CA MET A 129 0.14 6.48 -3.14
C MET A 129 0.63 7.13 -1.86
N ILE A 130 1.92 7.45 -1.77
CA ILE A 130 2.49 8.10 -0.58
C ILE A 130 1.93 9.49 -0.40
N GLN A 131 1.87 10.28 -1.47
CA GLN A 131 1.39 11.66 -1.42
C GLN A 131 -0.08 11.74 -1.02
N THR A 132 -0.91 10.79 -1.46
CA THR A 132 -2.37 10.86 -1.32
C THR A 132 -2.95 9.96 -0.23
N HIS A 133 -2.24 8.89 0.16
CA HIS A 133 -2.74 7.87 1.09
C HIS A 133 -1.71 7.37 2.10
N GLY A 134 -0.47 7.90 2.08
CA GLY A 134 0.60 7.44 2.95
C GLY A 134 0.75 8.30 4.20
N VAL A 135 1.15 7.66 5.30
CA VAL A 135 1.60 8.30 6.54
C VAL A 135 3.01 7.82 6.86
N CYS A 136 3.95 8.76 6.98
CA CYS A 136 5.30 8.44 7.46
C CYS A 136 5.25 8.12 8.94
N ILE A 137 5.73 6.92 9.31
CA ILE A 137 5.78 6.45 10.71
C ILE A 137 7.19 6.36 11.24
N PHE A 138 8.19 6.46 10.38
CA PHE A 138 9.61 6.46 10.73
C PHE A 138 10.45 7.14 9.65
N GLY A 139 11.53 7.81 10.07
CA GLY A 139 12.51 8.44 9.17
C GLY A 139 12.05 9.77 8.59
N GLU A 140 12.62 10.14 7.45
CA GLU A 140 12.33 11.40 6.77
C GLU A 140 11.07 11.29 5.92
N ASP A 141 10.18 12.27 6.06
CA ASP A 141 8.96 12.35 5.25
C ASP A 141 9.25 13.01 3.90
N ILE A 142 9.33 12.21 2.84
CA ILE A 142 9.65 12.68 1.48
C ILE A 142 8.47 13.32 0.74
N ARG A 143 7.27 13.40 1.32
CA ARG A 143 6.07 13.92 0.64
C ARG A 143 6.22 15.37 0.17
N SER A 144 7.02 16.18 0.85
CA SER A 144 7.32 17.56 0.44
C SER A 144 8.09 17.64 -0.88
N GLN A 145 8.77 16.58 -1.27
CA GLN A 145 9.57 16.45 -2.50
C GLN A 145 8.77 15.82 -3.64
N LEU A 146 7.59 15.26 -3.36
CA LEU A 146 6.74 14.61 -4.34
C LEU A 146 5.75 15.58 -4.99
N PRO A 147 5.32 15.32 -6.24
CA PRO A 147 4.32 16.16 -6.90
C PRO A 147 2.97 16.07 -6.19
N LYS A 148 2.19 17.15 -6.27
CA LYS A 148 0.77 17.14 -5.88
C LYS A 148 -0.08 16.66 -7.05
N TYR A 149 -1.10 15.88 -6.77
CA TYR A 149 -1.96 15.26 -7.77
C TYR A 149 -3.35 15.89 -7.77
N LYS A 150 -3.88 16.13 -8.96
CA LYS A 150 -5.29 16.53 -9.17
C LYS A 150 -6.09 15.34 -9.68
N VAL A 151 -7.36 15.30 -9.33
CA VAL A 151 -8.30 14.38 -9.99
C VAL A 151 -8.42 14.81 -11.45
N SER A 152 -7.99 13.95 -12.37
CA SER A 152 -8.03 14.19 -13.83
C SER A 152 -8.15 12.88 -14.59
N GLN A 153 -8.57 12.99 -15.85
CA GLN A 153 -8.62 11.84 -16.75
C GLN A 153 -7.22 11.28 -17.03
N GLU A 154 -6.20 12.12 -17.09
CA GLU A 154 -4.81 11.71 -17.28
C GLU A 154 -4.35 10.83 -16.11
N LEU A 155 -4.63 11.23 -14.87
CA LEU A 155 -4.33 10.43 -13.69
C LEU A 155 -5.07 9.09 -13.72
N ALA A 156 -6.34 9.07 -14.12
CA ALA A 156 -7.12 7.85 -14.30
C ALA A 156 -6.51 6.92 -15.36
N HIS A 157 -6.11 7.47 -16.51
CA HIS A 157 -5.46 6.70 -17.58
C HIS A 157 -4.11 6.11 -17.14
N GLU A 158 -3.31 6.83 -16.37
CA GLU A 158 -2.05 6.29 -15.82
C GLU A 158 -2.30 5.07 -14.92
N HIS A 159 -3.37 5.07 -14.12
CA HIS A 159 -3.76 3.92 -13.32
C HIS A 159 -4.25 2.72 -14.14
N LEU A 160 -4.78 2.98 -15.35
CA LEU A 160 -5.28 1.93 -16.24
C LEU A 160 -4.20 1.33 -17.13
N LYS A 161 -3.08 2.01 -17.28
CA LYS A 161 -1.99 1.64 -18.19
C LYS A 161 -1.51 0.18 -18.04
N TYR A 162 -1.53 -0.33 -16.84
CA TYR A 162 -1.08 -1.69 -16.53
C TYR A 162 -2.21 -2.71 -16.33
N LEU A 163 -3.48 -2.28 -16.48
CA LEU A 163 -4.63 -3.14 -16.22
C LEU A 163 -4.62 -4.41 -17.06
N GLN A 164 -4.30 -4.29 -18.35
CA GLN A 164 -4.25 -5.45 -19.25
C GLN A 164 -3.18 -6.47 -18.80
N ILE A 165 -1.99 -5.98 -18.45
CA ILE A 165 -0.89 -6.82 -17.96
C ILE A 165 -1.29 -7.51 -16.65
N GLN A 166 -1.93 -6.80 -15.74
CA GLN A 166 -2.40 -7.36 -14.46
C GLN A 166 -3.49 -8.42 -14.64
N ILE A 167 -4.38 -8.24 -15.62
CA ILE A 167 -5.38 -9.26 -15.97
C ILE A 167 -4.70 -10.52 -16.53
N GLU A 168 -3.70 -10.36 -17.37
CA GLU A 168 -2.94 -11.48 -17.93
C GLU A 168 -2.17 -12.22 -16.83
N GLN A 169 -1.51 -11.51 -15.93
CA GLN A 169 -0.86 -12.11 -14.75
C GLN A 169 -1.84 -12.90 -13.88
N ALA A 170 -3.01 -12.31 -13.57
CA ALA A 170 -4.02 -13.02 -12.79
C ALA A 170 -4.52 -14.32 -13.49
N ARG A 171 -4.66 -14.30 -14.80
CA ARG A 171 -5.01 -15.50 -15.57
C ARG A 171 -3.94 -16.57 -15.48
N GLU A 172 -2.68 -16.20 -15.65
CA GLU A 172 -1.53 -17.10 -15.51
C GLU A 172 -1.48 -17.71 -14.11
N GLU A 173 -1.62 -16.91 -13.08
CA GLU A 173 -1.63 -17.37 -11.69
C GLU A 173 -2.78 -18.33 -11.43
N LEU A 174 -4.00 -18.03 -11.90
CA LEU A 174 -5.17 -18.91 -11.73
C LEU A 174 -5.05 -20.24 -12.49
N ILE A 175 -4.28 -20.28 -13.58
CA ILE A 175 -3.99 -21.52 -14.30
C ILE A 175 -2.99 -22.40 -13.54
N HIS A 176 -1.99 -21.80 -12.92
CA HIS A 176 -0.88 -22.53 -12.28
C HIS A 176 -1.13 -22.81 -10.80
N ASN A 177 -1.83 -21.93 -10.08
CA ASN A 177 -2.13 -22.10 -8.67
C ASN A 177 -3.29 -23.05 -8.45
N LYS A 178 -3.05 -24.08 -7.63
CA LYS A 178 -4.06 -25.09 -7.29
C LYS A 178 -4.52 -24.98 -5.83
N GLY A 179 -3.87 -24.15 -5.04
CA GLY A 179 -4.22 -23.86 -3.65
C GLY A 179 -5.49 -23.01 -3.57
N ARG A 180 -6.42 -23.39 -2.67
CA ARG A 180 -7.67 -22.63 -2.51
C ARG A 180 -7.41 -21.21 -2.03
N GLU A 181 -6.43 -21.02 -1.16
CA GLU A 181 -6.06 -19.71 -0.61
C GLU A 181 -5.45 -18.82 -1.70
N ASP A 182 -4.49 -19.34 -2.48
CA ASP A 182 -3.88 -18.61 -3.59
C ASP A 182 -4.90 -18.14 -4.63
N ILE A 183 -5.91 -18.99 -4.93
CA ILE A 183 -6.98 -18.63 -5.85
C ILE A 183 -7.84 -17.51 -5.28
N ILE A 184 -8.18 -17.56 -4.00
CA ILE A 184 -8.96 -16.51 -3.33
C ILE A 184 -8.20 -15.19 -3.35
N ASP A 185 -6.92 -15.20 -3.06
CA ASP A 185 -6.08 -14.00 -3.02
C ASP A 185 -5.91 -13.38 -4.41
N CYS A 186 -5.61 -14.19 -5.42
CA CYS A 186 -5.53 -13.73 -6.81
C CYS A 186 -6.86 -13.13 -7.29
N CYS A 187 -7.99 -13.81 -7.04
CA CYS A 187 -9.31 -13.30 -7.39
C CYS A 187 -9.63 -11.99 -6.65
N SER A 188 -9.32 -11.91 -5.37
CA SER A 188 -9.56 -10.71 -4.55
C SER A 188 -8.73 -9.54 -5.05
N TRP A 189 -7.47 -9.77 -5.38
CA TRP A 189 -6.55 -8.77 -5.91
C TRP A 189 -7.04 -8.22 -7.26
N ILE A 190 -7.30 -9.09 -8.25
CA ILE A 190 -7.70 -8.63 -9.59
C ILE A 190 -9.08 -7.96 -9.59
N MET A 191 -10.02 -8.43 -8.76
CA MET A 191 -11.31 -7.77 -8.61
C MET A 191 -11.18 -6.35 -8.05
N LYS A 192 -10.32 -6.13 -7.06
CA LYS A 192 -10.03 -4.79 -6.52
C LYS A 192 -9.51 -3.86 -7.63
N ILE A 193 -8.62 -4.36 -8.50
CA ILE A 193 -8.04 -3.59 -9.61
C ILE A 193 -9.10 -3.24 -10.65
N ILE A 194 -9.92 -4.21 -11.09
CA ILE A 194 -10.99 -3.98 -12.08
C ILE A 194 -12.00 -2.96 -11.58
N VAL A 195 -12.42 -3.06 -10.31
CA VAL A 195 -13.37 -2.11 -9.71
C VAL A 195 -12.77 -0.70 -9.65
N ARG A 196 -11.50 -0.57 -9.24
CA ARG A 196 -10.81 0.74 -9.21
C ARG A 196 -10.68 1.33 -10.62
N ALA A 197 -10.35 0.51 -11.61
CA ALA A 197 -10.28 0.91 -13.01
C ALA A 197 -11.63 1.41 -13.53
N GLY A 198 -12.72 0.70 -13.25
CA GLY A 198 -14.07 1.10 -13.61
C GLY A 198 -14.51 2.42 -13.00
N LEU A 199 -14.13 2.69 -11.74
CA LEU A 199 -14.40 3.98 -11.07
C LEU A 199 -13.58 5.12 -11.68
N ALA A 200 -12.36 4.87 -12.12
CA ALA A 200 -11.49 5.87 -12.74
C ALA A 200 -12.01 6.35 -14.10
N ILE A 201 -12.74 5.50 -14.85
CA ILE A 201 -13.29 5.84 -16.18
C ILE A 201 -14.58 6.66 -16.07
N ASN A 202 -15.35 6.48 -14.99
CA ASN A 202 -16.70 7.05 -14.85
C ASN A 202 -16.76 8.38 -14.09
N ASN A 203 -15.61 8.99 -13.79
CA ASN A 203 -15.45 10.34 -13.22
C ASN A 203 -14.76 11.25 -14.23
#